data_aeb9b511248e3fb6d41815ad5072f054
#
_entry.id   aeb9b511248e3fb6d41815ad5072f054
#
_cell.length_a   1.000
_cell.length_b   1.000
_cell.length_c   1.000
_cell.angle_alpha   90.00
_cell.angle_beta   90.00
_cell.angle_gamma   90.00
#
_symmetry.space_group_name_H-M   'P 1'
#
loop_
_entity.id
_entity.type
_entity.pdbx_description
1 polymer ?
#
loop_
_entity_poly.entity_id
_entity_poly.type
_entity_poly.pdbx_seq_one_letter_code
_entity_poly.pdbx_strand_id
1 'polypeptide(L)'
;MRVFVTGATGFIGSAVVQELIQAGHQVLGLSRSDAGAQALTAAGAQVHRGDLEDLDSLRSGAAQSDGVIHLAFNHDFSRFLANCEADKQAIEALGAALADSRPDSRPGGAARPLVITSGTGMGNTVPGQPASEDNFDPSHPNPRKGSELAGVAVSERGGNVSVVRLPQVHDPAKQGLITWAIDIARNKGVSAYVGYGQNRFPAVHRLSAAAVYRLALEKAAHGARYHAVAEEGVPMKDIAEAIGRGLNVPVVSIAPEQANEHFGWLGMFMGYDMPASSALTQQRLGWKPTGPLLLTDLNDHFKA
;
A
#
# COMPACT_ATOMS: atom_id res chain seq x y z
N MET A 1 -9.38 2.08 20.45
CA MET A 1 -9.34 0.67 20.00
C MET A 1 -7.94 0.14 20.19
N ARG A 2 -7.77 -1.17 20.43
CA ARG A 2 -6.51 -1.87 20.28
C ARG A 2 -6.42 -2.42 18.85
N VAL A 3 -5.43 -1.98 18.09
CA VAL A 3 -5.31 -2.28 16.67
C VAL A 3 -4.08 -3.14 16.41
N PHE A 4 -4.27 -4.32 15.83
CA PHE A 4 -3.16 -5.15 15.36
C PHE A 4 -2.69 -4.67 13.99
N VAL A 5 -1.41 -4.35 13.86
CA VAL A 5 -0.81 -3.84 12.63
C VAL A 5 0.26 -4.80 12.16
N THR A 6 0.06 -5.43 11.01
CA THR A 6 1.12 -6.18 10.34
C THR A 6 1.91 -5.24 9.42
N GLY A 7 3.19 -5.54 9.18
CA GLY A 7 4.05 -4.61 8.45
C GLY A 7 4.33 -3.30 9.20
N ALA A 8 4.10 -3.27 10.51
CA ALA A 8 4.15 -2.10 11.38
C ALA A 8 5.51 -1.36 11.38
N THR A 9 6.60 -2.05 11.09
CA THR A 9 7.96 -1.49 11.00
C THR A 9 8.36 -1.09 9.58
N GLY A 10 7.48 -1.31 8.60
CA GLY A 10 7.72 -0.97 7.19
C GLY A 10 7.58 0.53 6.92
N PHE A 11 7.87 0.94 5.69
CA PHE A 11 7.84 2.34 5.26
C PHE A 11 6.48 3.02 5.52
N ILE A 12 5.38 2.38 5.11
CA ILE A 12 4.03 2.91 5.34
C ILE A 12 3.56 2.56 6.76
N GLY A 13 3.86 1.34 7.22
CA GLY A 13 3.39 0.84 8.51
C GLY A 13 3.85 1.68 9.69
N SER A 14 5.08 2.19 9.67
CA SER A 14 5.58 3.09 10.73
C SER A 14 4.79 4.40 10.80
N ALA A 15 4.36 4.94 9.67
CA ALA A 15 3.49 6.12 9.62
C ALA A 15 2.07 5.78 10.13
N VAL A 16 1.53 4.62 9.76
CA VAL A 16 0.23 4.14 10.27
C VAL A 16 0.26 3.93 11.78
N VAL A 17 1.33 3.36 12.32
CA VAL A 17 1.51 3.21 13.78
C VAL A 17 1.47 4.58 14.48
N GLN A 18 2.20 5.56 13.98
CA GLN A 18 2.19 6.91 14.55
C GLN A 18 0.83 7.59 14.44
N GLU A 19 0.17 7.49 13.27
CA GLU A 19 -1.16 8.05 13.02
C GLU A 19 -2.20 7.47 13.99
N LEU A 20 -2.18 6.15 14.22
CA LEU A 20 -3.08 5.48 15.15
C LEU A 20 -2.85 5.92 16.60
N ILE A 21 -1.59 6.00 17.04
CA ILE A 21 -1.25 6.43 18.41
C ILE A 21 -1.65 7.88 18.62
N GLN A 22 -1.39 8.78 17.67
CA GLN A 22 -1.81 10.18 17.75
C GLN A 22 -3.34 10.34 17.82
N ALA A 23 -4.08 9.45 17.17
CA ALA A 23 -5.54 9.39 17.24
C ALA A 23 -6.07 8.71 18.53
N GLY A 24 -5.20 8.32 19.47
CA GLY A 24 -5.59 7.73 20.76
C GLY A 24 -5.87 6.22 20.71
N HIS A 25 -5.46 5.53 19.64
CA HIS A 25 -5.53 4.06 19.59
C HIS A 25 -4.31 3.42 20.26
N GLN A 26 -4.51 2.22 20.80
CA GLN A 26 -3.42 1.35 21.22
C GLN A 26 -2.98 0.49 20.03
N VAL A 27 -1.70 0.42 19.78
CA VAL A 27 -1.16 -0.37 18.66
C VAL A 27 -0.44 -1.61 19.17
N LEU A 28 -0.78 -2.76 18.60
CA LEU A 28 -0.07 -4.02 18.72
C LEU A 28 0.62 -4.28 17.38
N GLY A 29 1.93 -4.02 17.28
CA GLY A 29 2.68 -4.12 16.03
C GLY A 29 3.34 -5.50 15.85
N LEU A 30 3.13 -6.15 14.70
CA LEU A 30 3.84 -7.38 14.35
C LEU A 30 5.31 -7.08 14.04
N SER A 31 6.22 -7.79 14.69
CA SER A 31 7.66 -7.72 14.41
C SER A 31 8.36 -9.06 14.54
N ARG A 32 9.14 -9.43 13.51
CA ARG A 32 9.98 -10.63 13.50
C ARG A 32 11.39 -10.41 14.08
N SER A 33 11.90 -9.17 14.05
CA SER A 33 13.26 -8.82 14.46
C SER A 33 13.30 -8.03 15.75
N ASP A 34 14.44 -8.08 16.46
CA ASP A 34 14.66 -7.28 17.67
C ASP A 34 14.73 -5.78 17.37
N ALA A 35 15.36 -5.40 16.26
CA ALA A 35 15.39 -4.00 15.83
C ALA A 35 13.98 -3.45 15.55
N GLY A 36 13.14 -4.25 14.90
CA GLY A 36 11.73 -3.86 14.67
C GLY A 36 10.94 -3.76 15.98
N ALA A 37 11.16 -4.67 16.94
CA ALA A 37 10.54 -4.61 18.25
C ALA A 37 10.96 -3.36 19.02
N GLN A 38 12.24 -3.01 19.01
CA GLN A 38 12.75 -1.77 19.62
C GLN A 38 12.13 -0.51 18.97
N ALA A 39 12.03 -0.48 17.64
CA ALA A 39 11.43 0.63 16.93
C ALA A 39 9.93 0.81 17.28
N LEU A 40 9.17 -0.29 17.41
CA LEU A 40 7.77 -0.24 17.84
C LEU A 40 7.64 0.26 19.28
N THR A 41 8.47 -0.23 20.20
CA THR A 41 8.48 0.23 21.60
C THR A 41 8.84 1.71 21.69
N ALA A 42 9.83 2.16 20.93
CA ALA A 42 10.21 3.59 20.87
C ALA A 42 9.09 4.47 20.32
N ALA A 43 8.26 3.95 19.40
CA ALA A 43 7.09 4.63 18.87
C ALA A 43 5.88 4.62 19.84
N GLY A 44 5.96 3.93 20.98
CA GLY A 44 4.85 3.80 21.94
C GLY A 44 3.88 2.65 21.63
N ALA A 45 4.22 1.76 20.69
CA ALA A 45 3.42 0.58 20.37
C ALA A 45 3.83 -0.64 21.21
N GLN A 46 2.88 -1.54 21.42
CA GLN A 46 3.15 -2.88 21.97
C GLN A 46 3.69 -3.79 20.85
N VAL A 47 4.53 -4.73 21.23
CA VAL A 47 5.16 -5.67 20.27
C VAL A 47 4.45 -7.02 20.32
N HIS A 48 4.04 -7.51 19.15
CA HIS A 48 3.65 -8.89 18.92
C HIS A 48 4.76 -9.59 18.11
N ARG A 49 5.39 -10.61 18.70
CA ARG A 49 6.42 -11.38 18.01
C ARG A 49 5.78 -12.38 17.06
N GLY A 50 6.22 -12.39 15.82
CA GLY A 50 5.70 -13.28 14.79
C GLY A 50 6.18 -12.88 13.41
N ASP A 51 5.73 -13.62 12.40
CA ASP A 51 6.07 -13.43 10.99
C ASP A 51 4.81 -13.49 10.11
N LEU A 52 4.89 -12.95 8.91
CA LEU A 52 3.80 -12.98 7.92
C LEU A 52 3.45 -14.43 7.49
N GLU A 53 4.43 -15.32 7.48
CA GLU A 53 4.27 -16.73 7.10
C GLU A 53 3.82 -17.61 8.30
N ASP A 54 3.89 -17.10 9.53
CA ASP A 54 3.39 -17.76 10.73
C ASP A 54 1.92 -17.36 10.98
N LEU A 55 1.00 -18.12 10.38
CA LEU A 55 -0.44 -17.85 10.47
C LEU A 55 -0.99 -17.92 11.90
N ASP A 56 -0.36 -18.69 12.81
CA ASP A 56 -0.80 -18.78 14.20
C ASP A 56 -0.41 -17.51 14.97
N SER A 57 0.74 -16.92 14.68
CA SER A 57 1.10 -15.60 15.21
C SER A 57 0.12 -14.52 14.74
N LEU A 58 -0.30 -14.57 13.46
CA LEU A 58 -1.28 -13.63 12.92
C LEU A 58 -2.65 -13.77 13.61
N ARG A 59 -3.14 -15.00 13.76
CA ARG A 59 -4.40 -15.29 14.49
C ARG A 59 -4.35 -14.80 15.92
N SER A 60 -3.24 -15.05 16.62
CA SER A 60 -3.04 -14.62 18.00
C SER A 60 -3.06 -13.10 18.14
N GLY A 61 -2.40 -12.36 17.24
CA GLY A 61 -2.42 -10.90 17.23
C GLY A 61 -3.81 -10.33 16.96
N ALA A 62 -4.52 -10.87 15.97
CA ALA A 62 -5.88 -10.47 15.64
C ALA A 62 -6.87 -10.75 16.77
N ALA A 63 -6.77 -11.93 17.42
CA ALA A 63 -7.64 -12.32 18.52
C ALA A 63 -7.57 -11.37 19.72
N GLN A 64 -6.41 -10.76 19.98
CA GLN A 64 -6.16 -9.82 21.06
C GLN A 64 -6.57 -8.38 20.76
N SER A 65 -7.08 -8.10 19.55
CA SER A 65 -7.28 -6.74 19.05
C SER A 65 -8.73 -6.44 18.68
N ASP A 66 -9.12 -5.16 18.70
CA ASP A 66 -10.45 -4.68 18.33
C ASP A 66 -10.58 -4.47 16.81
N GLY A 67 -9.48 -4.50 16.07
CA GLY A 67 -9.42 -4.40 14.63
C GLY A 67 -8.01 -4.66 14.12
N VAL A 68 -7.88 -4.88 12.82
CA VAL A 68 -6.61 -5.22 12.17
C VAL A 68 -6.37 -4.30 10.98
N ILE A 69 -5.13 -3.83 10.83
CA ILE A 69 -4.62 -3.23 9.59
C ILE A 69 -3.51 -4.13 9.06
N HIS A 70 -3.74 -4.71 7.88
CA HIS A 70 -2.80 -5.62 7.22
C HIS A 70 -2.03 -4.90 6.12
N LEU A 71 -0.77 -4.53 6.43
CA LEU A 71 0.16 -3.84 5.52
C LEU A 71 1.35 -4.71 5.10
N ALA A 72 1.58 -5.83 5.79
CA ALA A 72 2.71 -6.69 5.49
C ALA A 72 2.56 -7.32 4.10
N PHE A 73 3.61 -7.21 3.29
CA PHE A 73 3.74 -7.88 2.01
C PHE A 73 5.22 -8.13 1.73
N ASN A 74 5.55 -9.29 1.18
CA ASN A 74 6.92 -9.59 0.76
C ASN A 74 7.16 -9.01 -0.65
N HIS A 75 8.06 -8.02 -0.76
CA HIS A 75 8.38 -7.32 -2.01
C HIS A 75 9.54 -7.97 -2.79
N ASP A 76 9.81 -9.25 -2.55
CA ASP A 76 10.67 -10.03 -3.46
C ASP A 76 9.87 -10.38 -4.73
N PHE A 77 10.01 -9.55 -5.76
CA PHE A 77 9.29 -9.72 -7.02
C PHE A 77 9.73 -10.96 -7.82
N SER A 78 10.88 -11.58 -7.48
CA SER A 78 11.27 -12.86 -8.09
C SER A 78 10.33 -14.01 -7.67
N ARG A 79 9.62 -13.86 -6.54
CA ARG A 79 8.65 -14.79 -5.98
C ARG A 79 7.23 -14.22 -5.94
N PHE A 80 6.91 -13.28 -6.82
CA PHE A 80 5.71 -12.46 -6.73
C PHE A 80 4.41 -13.27 -6.60
N LEU A 81 4.25 -14.34 -7.39
CA LEU A 81 3.06 -15.20 -7.32
C LEU A 81 2.93 -15.89 -5.94
N ALA A 82 4.01 -16.45 -5.43
CA ALA A 82 4.03 -17.09 -4.10
C ALA A 82 3.75 -16.07 -2.98
N ASN A 83 4.28 -14.84 -3.11
CA ASN A 83 4.05 -13.78 -2.15
C ASN A 83 2.59 -13.29 -2.16
N CYS A 84 1.92 -13.28 -3.32
CA CYS A 84 0.49 -12.99 -3.42
C CYS A 84 -0.36 -14.09 -2.78
N GLU A 85 0.03 -15.37 -2.92
CA GLU A 85 -0.69 -16.48 -2.27
C GLU A 85 -0.50 -16.47 -0.74
N ALA A 86 0.72 -16.18 -0.25
CA ALA A 86 0.98 -16.02 1.19
C ALA A 86 0.16 -14.86 1.79
N ASP A 87 0.05 -13.74 1.09
CA ASP A 87 -0.77 -12.60 1.50
C ASP A 87 -2.26 -12.96 1.58
N LYS A 88 -2.78 -13.71 0.61
CA LYS A 88 -4.14 -14.23 0.62
C LYS A 88 -4.40 -15.09 1.86
N GLN A 89 -3.51 -16.04 2.17
CA GLN A 89 -3.61 -16.91 3.35
C GLN A 89 -3.56 -16.10 4.66
N ALA A 90 -2.72 -15.08 4.73
CA ALA A 90 -2.65 -14.17 5.88
C ALA A 90 -3.97 -13.42 6.09
N ILE A 91 -4.57 -12.88 5.02
CA ILE A 91 -5.86 -12.17 5.08
C ILE A 91 -6.97 -13.11 5.58
N GLU A 92 -7.03 -14.33 5.06
CA GLU A 92 -8.01 -15.34 5.48
C GLU A 92 -7.83 -15.72 6.96
N ALA A 93 -6.58 -15.91 7.42
CA ALA A 93 -6.27 -16.23 8.81
C ALA A 93 -6.64 -15.09 9.78
N LEU A 94 -6.34 -13.85 9.41
CA LEU A 94 -6.71 -12.65 10.17
C LEU A 94 -8.22 -12.49 10.25
N GLY A 95 -8.94 -12.68 9.13
CA GLY A 95 -10.39 -12.59 9.07
C GLY A 95 -11.08 -13.64 9.93
N ALA A 96 -10.63 -14.90 9.87
CA ALA A 96 -11.16 -15.98 10.70
C ALA A 96 -10.98 -15.68 12.21
N ALA A 97 -9.79 -15.26 12.61
CA ALA A 97 -9.50 -14.93 14.01
C ALA A 97 -10.34 -13.74 14.54
N LEU A 98 -10.68 -12.79 13.69
CA LEU A 98 -11.57 -11.69 14.06
C LEU A 98 -13.02 -12.16 14.23
N ALA A 99 -13.47 -13.16 13.46
CA ALA A 99 -14.81 -13.73 13.58
C ALA A 99 -14.96 -14.62 14.84
N ASP A 100 -13.94 -15.45 15.16
CA ASP A 100 -14.02 -16.49 16.19
C ASP A 100 -13.85 -15.97 17.62
N SER A 101 -13.17 -14.83 17.80
CA SER A 101 -12.77 -14.37 19.12
C SER A 101 -13.61 -13.21 19.63
N ARG A 102 -14.37 -13.42 20.70
CA ARG A 102 -15.23 -12.55 21.50
C ARG A 102 -16.62 -12.26 20.93
N PRO A 103 -17.68 -12.47 21.72
CA PRO A 103 -18.94 -11.77 21.50
C PRO A 103 -18.67 -10.27 21.60
N ASP A 104 -19.14 -9.55 20.62
CA ASP A 104 -18.80 -8.17 20.35
C ASP A 104 -19.12 -7.23 21.52
N SER A 105 -18.13 -6.47 21.96
CA SER A 105 -18.31 -5.38 22.93
C SER A 105 -18.75 -4.06 22.26
N ARG A 106 -19.00 -4.05 20.93
CA ARG A 106 -19.45 -2.84 20.23
C ARG A 106 -20.96 -2.67 20.30
N PRO A 107 -21.43 -1.42 20.36
CA PRO A 107 -22.86 -1.16 20.23
C PRO A 107 -23.38 -1.74 18.90
N GLY A 108 -24.36 -2.65 18.97
CA GLY A 108 -25.01 -3.25 17.80
C GLY A 108 -24.41 -4.54 17.26
N GLY A 109 -23.38 -5.14 17.90
CA GLY A 109 -22.82 -6.44 17.47
C GLY A 109 -22.06 -6.41 16.13
N ALA A 110 -21.49 -5.25 15.74
CA ALA A 110 -20.80 -5.11 14.45
C ALA A 110 -19.46 -5.85 14.44
N ALA A 111 -19.20 -6.64 13.40
CA ALA A 111 -17.96 -7.38 13.23
C ALA A 111 -16.72 -6.47 13.27
N ARG A 112 -15.63 -6.95 13.89
CA ARG A 112 -14.38 -6.22 14.05
C ARG A 112 -13.76 -5.93 12.67
N PRO A 113 -13.26 -4.68 12.38
CA PRO A 113 -12.75 -4.32 11.08
C PRO A 113 -11.42 -4.99 10.79
N LEU A 114 -11.29 -5.44 9.55
CA LEU A 114 -10.05 -5.81 8.90
C LEU A 114 -9.83 -4.85 7.72
N VAL A 115 -8.80 -4.02 7.79
CA VAL A 115 -8.38 -3.17 6.67
C VAL A 115 -7.21 -3.85 5.98
N ILE A 116 -7.39 -4.24 4.71
CA ILE A 116 -6.34 -4.87 3.92
C ILE A 116 -5.75 -3.91 2.89
N THR A 117 -4.55 -4.23 2.41
CA THR A 117 -3.82 -3.43 1.42
C THR A 117 -3.87 -4.06 0.04
N SER A 118 -4.14 -3.24 -0.98
CA SER A 118 -4.05 -3.58 -2.39
C SER A 118 -3.41 -2.44 -3.18
N GLY A 119 -3.42 -2.49 -4.50
CA GLY A 119 -2.92 -1.43 -5.38
C GLY A 119 -4.03 -0.78 -6.19
N THR A 120 -3.88 0.50 -6.52
CA THR A 120 -4.87 1.26 -7.32
C THR A 120 -5.14 0.64 -8.69
N GLY A 121 -4.15 -0.09 -9.26
CA GLY A 121 -4.32 -0.81 -10.52
C GLY A 121 -5.46 -1.83 -10.53
N MET A 122 -5.90 -2.32 -9.36
CA MET A 122 -7.05 -3.24 -9.26
C MET A 122 -8.39 -2.56 -9.60
N GLY A 123 -8.45 -1.24 -9.54
CA GLY A 123 -9.62 -0.45 -9.91
C GLY A 123 -9.62 0.01 -11.38
N ASN A 124 -8.60 -0.34 -12.15
CA ASN A 124 -8.48 0.05 -13.55
C ASN A 124 -9.18 -0.98 -14.45
N THR A 125 -10.37 -0.65 -14.91
CA THR A 125 -11.17 -1.53 -15.78
C THR A 125 -11.28 -1.01 -17.21
N VAL A 126 -10.92 0.26 -17.45
CA VAL A 126 -10.97 0.89 -18.76
C VAL A 126 -9.66 1.58 -19.08
N PRO A 127 -8.94 1.20 -20.14
CA PRO A 127 -7.67 1.83 -20.52
C PRO A 127 -7.79 3.34 -20.68
N GLY A 128 -6.81 4.08 -20.14
CA GLY A 128 -6.74 5.54 -20.21
C GLY A 128 -7.69 6.30 -19.27
N GLN A 129 -8.61 5.62 -18.62
CA GLN A 129 -9.47 6.21 -17.58
C GLN A 129 -8.83 6.02 -16.20
N PRO A 130 -9.00 6.98 -15.27
CA PRO A 130 -8.58 6.80 -13.90
C PRO A 130 -9.26 5.58 -13.25
N ALA A 131 -8.47 4.77 -12.55
CA ALA A 131 -9.01 3.71 -11.71
C ALA A 131 -9.98 4.30 -10.67
N SER A 132 -11.09 3.60 -10.41
CA SER A 132 -12.10 4.03 -9.43
C SER A 132 -12.20 3.02 -8.29
N GLU A 133 -12.58 3.51 -7.10
CA GLU A 133 -12.70 2.70 -5.89
C GLU A 133 -13.74 1.57 -6.03
N ASP A 134 -14.84 1.84 -6.71
CA ASP A 134 -15.93 0.86 -6.85
C ASP A 134 -15.66 -0.21 -7.91
N ASN A 135 -14.68 0.02 -8.78
CA ASN A 135 -14.32 -0.95 -9.79
C ASN A 135 -13.41 -2.05 -9.20
N PHE A 136 -13.72 -3.30 -9.51
CA PHE A 136 -12.88 -4.45 -9.25
C PHE A 136 -13.19 -5.55 -10.26
N ASP A 137 -12.17 -6.00 -10.97
CA ASP A 137 -12.26 -7.14 -11.88
C ASP A 137 -11.66 -8.39 -11.24
N PRO A 138 -12.49 -9.38 -10.85
CA PRO A 138 -11.98 -10.64 -10.29
C PRO A 138 -11.12 -11.45 -11.28
N SER A 139 -11.26 -11.19 -12.60
CA SER A 139 -10.47 -11.83 -13.65
C SER A 139 -9.14 -11.13 -13.93
N HIS A 140 -8.87 -9.97 -13.31
CA HIS A 140 -7.67 -9.15 -13.55
C HIS A 140 -6.40 -10.02 -13.59
N PRO A 141 -5.51 -9.86 -14.59
CA PRO A 141 -4.36 -10.75 -14.78
C PRO A 141 -3.30 -10.66 -13.68
N ASN A 142 -3.24 -9.52 -12.95
CA ASN A 142 -2.26 -9.33 -11.88
C ASN A 142 -2.61 -10.23 -10.68
N PRO A 143 -1.67 -11.11 -10.23
CA PRO A 143 -1.89 -12.01 -9.06
C PRO A 143 -2.26 -11.26 -7.77
N ARG A 144 -1.92 -9.98 -7.64
CA ARG A 144 -2.25 -9.14 -6.47
C ARG A 144 -3.77 -9.01 -6.24
N LYS A 145 -4.61 -9.33 -7.23
CA LYS A 145 -6.06 -9.48 -7.05
C LYS A 145 -6.44 -10.47 -5.94
N GLY A 146 -5.56 -11.44 -5.66
CA GLY A 146 -5.75 -12.46 -4.61
C GLY A 146 -6.04 -11.86 -3.25
N SER A 147 -5.46 -10.71 -2.91
CA SER A 147 -5.71 -10.00 -1.65
C SER A 147 -7.16 -9.52 -1.55
N GLU A 148 -7.71 -8.92 -2.62
CA GLU A 148 -9.09 -8.45 -2.61
C GLU A 148 -10.09 -9.62 -2.69
N LEU A 149 -9.76 -10.69 -3.42
CA LEU A 149 -10.57 -11.93 -3.44
C LEU A 149 -10.63 -12.58 -2.05
N ALA A 150 -9.50 -12.61 -1.31
CA ALA A 150 -9.48 -13.07 0.07
C ALA A 150 -10.37 -12.18 0.97
N GLY A 151 -10.29 -10.86 0.80
CA GLY A 151 -11.16 -9.92 1.50
C GLY A 151 -12.65 -10.16 1.22
N VAL A 152 -13.02 -10.43 -0.04
CA VAL A 152 -14.39 -10.80 -0.42
C VAL A 152 -14.81 -12.11 0.28
N ALA A 153 -13.97 -13.15 0.23
CA ALA A 153 -14.26 -14.44 0.86
C ALA A 153 -14.40 -14.34 2.38
N VAL A 154 -13.63 -13.46 3.06
CA VAL A 154 -13.80 -13.17 4.49
C VAL A 154 -15.12 -12.43 4.73
N SER A 155 -15.49 -11.48 3.87
CA SER A 155 -16.76 -10.75 3.95
C SER A 155 -17.99 -11.65 3.78
N GLU A 156 -17.95 -12.60 2.85
CA GLU A 156 -19.02 -13.59 2.62
C GLU A 156 -19.23 -14.51 3.83
N ARG A 157 -18.20 -14.69 4.67
CA ARG A 157 -18.27 -15.42 5.95
C ARG A 157 -18.67 -14.54 7.15
N GLY A 158 -19.11 -13.29 6.89
CA GLY A 158 -19.59 -12.37 7.90
C GLY A 158 -18.50 -11.46 8.51
N GLY A 159 -17.26 -11.50 8.01
CA GLY A 159 -16.21 -10.59 8.42
C GLY A 159 -16.42 -9.17 7.89
N ASN A 160 -15.93 -8.16 8.61
CA ASN A 160 -16.00 -6.76 8.18
C ASN A 160 -14.68 -6.34 7.54
N VAL A 161 -14.57 -6.45 6.22
CA VAL A 161 -13.35 -6.13 5.47
C VAL A 161 -13.53 -4.85 4.66
N SER A 162 -12.53 -3.99 4.69
CA SER A 162 -12.35 -2.89 3.74
C SER A 162 -10.95 -2.92 3.14
N VAL A 163 -10.80 -2.34 1.96
CA VAL A 163 -9.54 -2.34 1.19
C VAL A 163 -9.02 -0.94 1.04
N VAL A 164 -7.75 -0.71 1.36
CA VAL A 164 -7.01 0.49 0.98
C VAL A 164 -6.09 0.16 -0.19
N ARG A 165 -6.32 0.79 -1.32
CA ARG A 165 -5.50 0.68 -2.53
C ARG A 165 -4.48 1.80 -2.56
N LEU A 166 -3.22 1.42 -2.67
CA LEU A 166 -2.09 2.33 -2.67
C LEU A 166 -1.62 2.62 -4.11
N PRO A 167 -1.28 3.88 -4.42
CA PRO A 167 -0.51 4.29 -5.59
C PRO A 167 1.00 4.23 -5.29
N GLN A 168 1.82 5.07 -5.95
CA GLN A 168 3.19 5.36 -5.54
C GLN A 168 3.16 6.12 -4.21
N VAL A 169 3.55 5.43 -3.14
CA VAL A 169 3.67 6.06 -1.81
C VAL A 169 5.08 6.58 -1.64
N HIS A 170 5.23 7.84 -1.26
CA HIS A 170 6.52 8.51 -1.22
C HIS A 170 6.73 9.38 0.03
N ASP A 171 7.97 9.67 0.32
CA ASP A 171 8.50 10.78 1.12
C ASP A 171 9.94 11.07 0.62
N PRO A 172 10.67 12.07 1.15
CA PRO A 172 12.03 12.34 0.70
C PRO A 172 13.01 11.17 0.83
N ALA A 173 12.76 10.20 1.72
CA ALA A 173 13.65 9.05 1.92
C ALA A 173 13.37 7.90 0.93
N LYS A 174 12.10 7.70 0.50
CA LYS A 174 11.70 6.55 -0.33
C LYS A 174 10.54 6.90 -1.26
N GLN A 175 10.58 6.37 -2.50
CA GLN A 175 9.72 6.76 -3.60
C GLN A 175 8.89 5.59 -4.18
N GLY A 176 8.51 4.62 -3.37
CA GLY A 176 7.79 3.43 -3.88
C GLY A 176 8.57 2.70 -4.98
N LEU A 177 7.92 2.35 -6.09
CA LEU A 177 8.58 1.71 -7.24
C LEU A 177 9.62 2.62 -7.91
N ILE A 178 9.48 3.94 -7.80
CA ILE A 178 10.42 4.90 -8.38
C ILE A 178 11.81 4.80 -7.73
N THR A 179 11.91 4.31 -6.48
CA THR A 179 13.21 4.02 -5.84
C THR A 179 14.07 3.09 -6.71
N TRP A 180 13.49 2.04 -7.28
CA TRP A 180 14.22 1.15 -8.19
C TRP A 180 14.57 1.82 -9.52
N ALA A 181 13.71 2.71 -10.04
CA ALA A 181 14.04 3.48 -11.24
C ALA A 181 15.23 4.43 -10.99
N ILE A 182 15.34 5.03 -9.81
CA ILE A 182 16.48 5.83 -9.38
C ILE A 182 17.75 4.98 -9.35
N ASP A 183 17.71 3.78 -8.76
CA ASP A 183 18.85 2.88 -8.67
C ASP A 183 19.29 2.38 -10.07
N ILE A 184 18.34 2.07 -10.94
CA ILE A 184 18.64 1.70 -12.33
C ILE A 184 19.32 2.87 -13.07
N ALA A 185 18.78 4.09 -12.92
CA ALA A 185 19.36 5.27 -13.55
C ALA A 185 20.78 5.56 -13.04
N ARG A 186 21.02 5.40 -11.72
CA ARG A 186 22.35 5.54 -11.11
C ARG A 186 23.34 4.52 -11.66
N ASN A 187 22.92 3.26 -11.75
CA ASN A 187 23.79 2.16 -12.21
C ASN A 187 24.08 2.22 -13.71
N LYS A 188 23.11 2.67 -14.51
CA LYS A 188 23.26 2.76 -15.98
C LYS A 188 23.80 4.11 -16.46
N GLY A 189 23.88 5.12 -15.58
CA GLY A 189 24.28 6.47 -15.95
C GLY A 189 23.31 7.20 -16.88
N VAL A 190 22.04 6.76 -16.91
CA VAL A 190 20.98 7.34 -17.75
C VAL A 190 19.62 7.14 -17.12
N SER A 191 18.79 8.18 -17.08
CA SER A 191 17.39 8.10 -16.71
C SER A 191 16.53 7.90 -17.95
N ALA A 192 15.59 6.98 -17.93
CA ALA A 192 14.79 6.64 -19.08
C ALA A 192 13.28 6.68 -18.83
N TYR A 193 12.51 6.96 -19.87
CA TYR A 193 11.07 6.78 -19.92
C TYR A 193 10.67 6.07 -21.22
N VAL A 194 9.51 5.41 -21.24
CA VAL A 194 9.04 4.62 -22.36
C VAL A 194 8.22 5.48 -23.33
N GLY A 195 8.51 5.41 -24.62
CA GLY A 195 7.79 6.10 -25.68
C GLY A 195 7.76 7.62 -25.47
N TYR A 196 6.60 8.22 -25.44
CA TYR A 196 6.41 9.66 -25.19
C TYR A 196 6.45 10.04 -23.70
N GLY A 197 6.46 9.07 -22.79
CA GLY A 197 6.49 9.28 -21.35
C GLY A 197 5.21 9.93 -20.78
N GLN A 198 4.10 9.87 -21.53
CA GLN A 198 2.82 10.45 -21.13
C GLN A 198 1.99 9.48 -20.25
N ASN A 199 2.44 8.26 -20.10
CA ASN A 199 1.87 7.31 -19.16
C ASN A 199 2.08 7.83 -17.73
N ARG A 200 1.06 7.64 -16.88
CA ARG A 200 0.93 8.32 -15.59
C ARG A 200 1.00 7.35 -14.43
N PHE A 201 1.66 7.78 -13.34
CA PHE A 201 1.64 7.10 -12.06
C PHE A 201 0.89 7.94 -11.03
N PRO A 202 -0.13 7.40 -10.36
CA PRO A 202 -0.77 8.09 -9.25
C PRO A 202 0.14 8.06 -8.03
N ALA A 203 0.04 9.07 -7.17
CA ALA A 203 0.94 9.21 -6.05
C ALA A 203 0.27 9.71 -4.76
N VAL A 204 0.90 9.44 -3.62
CA VAL A 204 0.50 9.96 -2.31
C VAL A 204 1.69 10.03 -1.36
N HIS A 205 1.80 11.12 -0.61
CA HIS A 205 2.74 11.19 0.51
C HIS A 205 2.35 10.20 1.62
N ARG A 206 3.33 9.51 2.22
CA ARG A 206 3.09 8.40 3.16
C ARG A 206 2.23 8.75 4.36
N LEU A 207 2.32 9.99 4.89
CA LEU A 207 1.49 10.42 6.02
C LEU A 207 0.02 10.58 5.60
N SER A 208 -0.24 11.09 4.40
CA SER A 208 -1.60 11.15 3.85
C SER A 208 -2.18 9.75 3.62
N ALA A 209 -1.36 8.79 3.16
CA ALA A 209 -1.78 7.38 3.05
C ALA A 209 -2.12 6.78 4.41
N ALA A 210 -1.31 7.04 5.45
CA ALA A 210 -1.54 6.56 6.81
C ALA A 210 -2.90 7.01 7.37
N ALA A 211 -3.29 8.25 7.11
CA ALA A 211 -4.59 8.78 7.52
C ALA A 211 -5.76 8.01 6.88
N VAL A 212 -5.64 7.55 5.61
CA VAL A 212 -6.68 6.72 4.97
C VAL A 212 -6.87 5.40 5.71
N TYR A 213 -5.79 4.74 6.16
CA TYR A 213 -5.89 3.49 6.92
C TYR A 213 -6.62 3.69 8.25
N ARG A 214 -6.28 4.75 9.01
CA ARG A 214 -6.99 5.07 10.25
C ARG A 214 -8.46 5.34 10.00
N LEU A 215 -8.78 6.21 9.06
CA LEU A 215 -10.17 6.57 8.74
C LEU A 215 -10.98 5.35 8.24
N ALA A 216 -10.38 4.48 7.43
CA ALA A 216 -11.01 3.24 6.96
C ALA A 216 -11.32 2.29 8.13
N LEU A 217 -10.37 2.13 9.07
CA LEU A 217 -10.55 1.34 10.28
C LEU A 217 -11.68 1.88 11.17
N GLU A 218 -11.68 3.19 11.42
CA GLU A 218 -12.68 3.86 12.26
C GLU A 218 -14.07 3.82 11.62
N LYS A 219 -14.15 4.02 10.29
CA LYS A 219 -15.41 3.94 9.53
C LYS A 219 -15.98 2.54 9.53
N ALA A 220 -15.13 1.52 9.49
CA ALA A 220 -15.50 0.11 9.49
C ALA A 220 -16.62 -0.25 8.48
N ALA A 221 -16.57 0.37 7.28
CA ALA A 221 -17.58 0.16 6.25
C ALA A 221 -17.32 -1.16 5.52
N HIS A 222 -18.24 -2.11 5.68
CA HIS A 222 -18.16 -3.45 5.09
C HIS A 222 -18.06 -3.39 3.56
N GLY A 223 -17.08 -4.10 2.99
CA GLY A 223 -16.86 -4.21 1.55
C GLY A 223 -16.33 -2.95 0.87
N ALA A 224 -16.10 -1.87 1.63
CA ALA A 224 -15.65 -0.61 1.05
C ALA A 224 -14.22 -0.71 0.50
N ARG A 225 -13.98 -0.02 -0.61
CA ARG A 225 -12.65 0.20 -1.18
C ARG A 225 -12.32 1.68 -1.13
N TYR A 226 -11.07 2.00 -0.84
CA TYR A 226 -10.56 3.35 -0.72
C TYR A 226 -9.27 3.49 -1.53
N HIS A 227 -9.11 4.57 -2.26
CA HIS A 227 -7.88 4.92 -2.94
C HIS A 227 -7.14 6.00 -2.15
N ALA A 228 -5.95 5.68 -1.65
CA ALA A 228 -5.10 6.67 -1.00
C ALA A 228 -4.30 7.45 -2.06
N VAL A 229 -4.98 8.28 -2.86
CA VAL A 229 -4.40 9.00 -4.00
C VAL A 229 -4.51 10.50 -3.79
N ALA A 230 -3.37 11.20 -3.81
CA ALA A 230 -3.30 12.66 -3.76
C ALA A 230 -3.12 13.28 -5.15
N GLU A 231 -2.34 12.61 -6.01
CA GLU A 231 -2.09 13.00 -7.39
C GLU A 231 -2.62 11.88 -8.29
N GLU A 232 -3.59 12.19 -9.13
CA GLU A 232 -4.28 11.16 -9.97
C GLU A 232 -3.36 10.53 -11.01
N GLY A 233 -2.30 11.25 -11.43
CA GLY A 233 -1.34 10.73 -12.39
C GLY A 233 -0.21 11.71 -12.70
N VAL A 234 1.00 11.38 -12.29
CA VAL A 234 2.23 12.11 -12.61
C VAL A 234 2.86 11.48 -13.86
N PRO A 235 3.14 12.25 -14.94
CA PRO A 235 3.75 11.72 -16.16
C PRO A 235 5.12 11.08 -15.88
N MET A 236 5.37 9.92 -16.47
CA MET A 236 6.65 9.22 -16.31
C MET A 236 7.84 10.01 -16.87
N LYS A 237 7.62 10.83 -17.91
CA LYS A 237 8.65 11.75 -18.41
C LYS A 237 9.09 12.75 -17.33
N ASP A 238 8.15 13.36 -16.60
CA ASP A 238 8.47 14.34 -15.56
C ASP A 238 9.24 13.70 -14.40
N ILE A 239 8.88 12.45 -14.05
CA ILE A 239 9.60 11.64 -13.06
C ILE A 239 11.02 11.34 -13.55
N ALA A 240 11.18 10.88 -14.80
CA ALA A 240 12.48 10.58 -15.37
C ALA A 240 13.38 11.84 -15.47
N GLU A 241 12.80 12.99 -15.82
CA GLU A 241 13.50 14.27 -15.84
C GLU A 241 13.95 14.70 -14.44
N ALA A 242 13.13 14.50 -13.41
CA ALA A 242 13.51 14.79 -12.04
C ALA A 242 14.66 13.88 -11.57
N ILE A 243 14.62 12.59 -11.89
CA ILE A 243 15.70 11.63 -11.62
C ILE A 243 16.99 12.04 -12.36
N GLY A 244 16.88 12.36 -13.65
CA GLY A 244 18.02 12.76 -14.45
C GLY A 244 18.72 14.01 -13.90
N ARG A 245 17.94 15.03 -13.51
CA ARG A 245 18.47 16.24 -12.85
C ARG A 245 19.15 15.91 -11.53
N GLY A 246 18.48 15.10 -10.69
CA GLY A 246 18.98 14.75 -9.36
C GLY A 246 20.28 13.94 -9.37
N LEU A 247 20.44 13.05 -10.34
CA LEU A 247 21.64 12.22 -10.53
C LEU A 247 22.68 12.87 -11.47
N ASN A 248 22.35 13.99 -12.11
CA ASN A 248 23.16 14.61 -13.16
C ASN A 248 23.50 13.64 -14.30
N VAL A 249 22.49 12.93 -14.80
CA VAL A 249 22.60 11.99 -15.93
C VAL A 249 21.66 12.38 -17.07
N PRO A 250 21.96 11.97 -18.32
CA PRO A 250 21.07 12.19 -19.46
C PRO A 250 19.69 11.55 -19.24
N VAL A 251 18.68 12.15 -19.85
CA VAL A 251 17.32 11.61 -19.89
C VAL A 251 16.99 11.19 -21.31
N VAL A 252 16.54 9.94 -21.49
CA VAL A 252 16.29 9.37 -22.82
C VAL A 252 14.89 8.75 -22.90
N SER A 253 14.30 8.83 -24.10
CA SER A 253 13.16 8.00 -24.47
C SER A 253 13.66 6.64 -24.99
N ILE A 254 13.03 5.56 -24.55
CA ILE A 254 13.28 4.21 -25.07
C ILE A 254 11.99 3.66 -25.70
N ALA A 255 12.15 2.76 -26.68
CA ALA A 255 11.02 2.08 -27.30
C ALA A 255 10.34 1.11 -26.29
N PRO A 256 9.02 0.85 -26.41
CA PRO A 256 8.31 -0.06 -25.51
C PRO A 256 8.96 -1.45 -25.40
N GLU A 257 9.49 -1.95 -26.50
CA GLU A 257 10.16 -3.26 -26.60
C GLU A 257 11.45 -3.33 -25.77
N GLN A 258 12.09 -2.18 -25.53
CA GLN A 258 13.32 -2.05 -24.73
C GLN A 258 13.04 -1.93 -23.22
N ALA A 259 11.78 -1.76 -22.80
CA ALA A 259 11.44 -1.51 -21.40
C ALA A 259 11.97 -2.60 -20.48
N ASN A 260 11.77 -3.88 -20.80
CA ASN A 260 12.23 -5.00 -20.00
C ASN A 260 13.78 -5.14 -20.00
N GLU A 261 14.44 -4.85 -21.10
CA GLU A 261 15.91 -4.83 -21.18
C GLU A 261 16.51 -3.70 -20.32
N HIS A 262 15.85 -2.53 -20.33
CA HIS A 262 16.33 -1.37 -19.57
C HIS A 262 16.01 -1.48 -18.08
N PHE A 263 14.75 -1.79 -17.74
CA PHE A 263 14.22 -1.74 -16.37
C PHE A 263 14.15 -3.11 -15.67
N GLY A 264 14.48 -4.21 -16.37
CA GLY A 264 14.26 -5.56 -15.83
C GLY A 264 12.79 -5.80 -15.50
N TRP A 265 12.52 -6.41 -14.35
CA TRP A 265 11.16 -6.69 -13.88
C TRP A 265 10.29 -5.42 -13.74
N LEU A 266 10.90 -4.27 -13.49
CA LEU A 266 10.17 -3.00 -13.36
C LEU A 266 9.59 -2.53 -14.71
N GLY A 267 10.14 -3.01 -15.84
CA GLY A 267 9.70 -2.65 -17.20
C GLY A 267 8.22 -2.89 -17.43
N MET A 268 7.65 -3.90 -16.78
CA MET A 268 6.20 -4.19 -16.84
C MET A 268 5.33 -3.04 -16.29
N PHE A 269 5.87 -2.18 -15.42
CA PHE A 269 5.15 -1.03 -14.85
C PHE A 269 5.46 0.26 -15.59
N MET A 270 6.72 0.43 -16.03
CA MET A 270 7.23 1.70 -16.55
C MET A 270 6.57 2.16 -17.86
N GLY A 271 5.94 1.25 -18.61
CA GLY A 271 5.20 1.55 -19.83
C GLY A 271 3.68 1.68 -19.66
N TYR A 272 3.13 1.33 -18.48
CA TYR A 272 1.68 1.37 -18.28
C TYR A 272 1.18 2.74 -17.83
N ASP A 273 0.02 3.15 -18.36
CA ASP A 273 -0.74 4.31 -17.86
C ASP A 273 -1.67 3.84 -16.75
N MET A 274 -1.45 4.31 -15.53
CA MET A 274 -2.14 3.85 -14.32
C MET A 274 -2.76 5.00 -13.51
N PRO A 275 -3.45 5.96 -14.12
CA PRO A 275 -4.08 7.03 -13.35
C PRO A 275 -5.14 6.46 -12.41
N ALA A 276 -5.34 7.10 -11.25
CA ALA A 276 -6.33 6.67 -10.28
C ALA A 276 -6.94 7.86 -9.57
N SER A 277 -8.27 7.83 -9.37
CA SER A 277 -9.00 8.85 -8.61
C SER A 277 -9.16 8.43 -7.15
N SER A 278 -9.30 9.41 -6.28
CA SER A 278 -9.70 9.23 -4.86
C SER A 278 -10.97 9.99 -4.50
N ALA A 279 -11.74 10.41 -5.50
CA ALA A 279 -12.93 11.23 -5.28
C ALA A 279 -13.94 10.60 -4.31
N LEU A 280 -14.18 9.28 -4.45
CA LEU A 280 -15.08 8.56 -3.55
C LEU A 280 -14.46 8.36 -2.16
N THR A 281 -13.16 8.15 -2.06
CA THR A 281 -12.45 8.07 -0.77
C THR A 281 -12.57 9.38 -0.01
N GLN A 282 -12.33 10.52 -0.67
CA GLN A 282 -12.47 11.84 -0.06
C GLN A 282 -13.89 12.07 0.43
N GLN A 283 -14.88 11.72 -0.38
CA GLN A 283 -16.30 11.85 -0.02
C GLN A 283 -16.68 10.94 1.17
N ARG A 284 -16.29 9.65 1.13
CA ARG A 284 -16.70 8.63 2.10
C ARG A 284 -16.05 8.81 3.46
N LEU A 285 -14.79 9.24 3.47
CA LEU A 285 -13.97 9.36 4.68
C LEU A 285 -13.81 10.81 5.17
N GLY A 286 -14.20 11.81 4.39
CA GLY A 286 -13.85 13.21 4.65
C GLY A 286 -12.32 13.45 4.57
N TRP A 287 -11.59 12.54 3.93
CA TRP A 287 -10.15 12.61 3.82
C TRP A 287 -9.71 13.70 2.84
N LYS A 288 -8.64 14.40 3.20
CA LYS A 288 -7.98 15.37 2.34
C LYS A 288 -6.48 15.12 2.38
N PRO A 289 -5.82 14.87 1.23
CA PRO A 289 -4.36 14.73 1.20
C PRO A 289 -3.70 16.07 1.53
N THR A 290 -2.66 16.04 2.37
CA THR A 290 -1.99 17.25 2.88
C THR A 290 -0.47 17.19 2.76
N GLY A 291 0.10 16.14 2.24
CA GLY A 291 1.55 15.99 2.09
C GLY A 291 2.11 16.73 0.86
N PRO A 292 3.45 16.82 0.75
CA PRO A 292 4.13 17.24 -0.47
C PRO A 292 3.73 16.40 -1.68
N LEU A 293 3.92 16.96 -2.88
CA LEU A 293 3.73 16.23 -4.14
C LEU A 293 4.93 15.34 -4.44
N LEU A 294 4.74 14.30 -5.26
CA LEU A 294 5.76 13.32 -5.61
C LEU A 294 7.05 13.98 -6.13
N LEU A 295 6.93 14.92 -7.09
CA LEU A 295 8.10 15.58 -7.67
C LEU A 295 8.82 16.49 -6.67
N THR A 296 8.12 17.00 -5.65
CA THR A 296 8.72 17.76 -4.56
C THR A 296 9.61 16.87 -3.70
N ASP A 297 9.06 15.75 -3.22
CA ASP A 297 9.81 14.78 -2.40
C ASP A 297 10.96 14.15 -3.19
N LEU A 298 10.74 13.87 -4.48
CA LEU A 298 11.79 13.35 -5.35
C LEU A 298 12.95 14.33 -5.51
N ASN A 299 12.67 15.63 -5.67
CA ASN A 299 13.71 16.64 -5.71
C ASN A 299 14.44 16.80 -4.36
N ASP A 300 13.72 16.67 -3.24
CA ASP A 300 14.32 16.74 -1.90
C ASP A 300 15.17 15.50 -1.58
N HIS A 301 14.81 14.34 -2.13
CA HIS A 301 15.62 13.10 -2.06
C HIS A 301 17.06 13.30 -2.54
N PHE A 302 17.26 14.10 -3.57
CA PHE A 302 18.59 14.35 -4.16
C PHE A 302 19.36 15.49 -3.49
N LYS A 303 18.75 16.19 -2.53
CA LYS A 303 19.42 17.25 -1.76
C LYS A 303 20.01 16.74 -0.44
N ALA A 304 19.54 15.56 0.02
CA ALA A 304 19.95 14.91 1.26
C ALA A 304 21.22 14.05 1.04
#